data_f3a803f121ddaa5f4f452156580fded8
#
_entry.id   f3a803f121ddaa5f4f452156580fded8
#
_cell.length_a   1.000
_cell.length_b   1.000
_cell.length_c   1.000
_cell.angle_alpha   90.00
_cell.angle_beta   90.00
_cell.angle_gamma   90.00
#
_symmetry.space_group_name_H-M   'P 1'
#
loop_
_entity.id
_entity.type
_entity.pdbx_description
1 polymer ?
#
loop_
_entity_poly.entity_id
_entity_poly.type
_entity_poly.pdbx_seq_one_letter_code
_entity_poly.pdbx_strand_id
1 'polypeptide(L)'
;MPILHCADLALNYQTFGDATKPAIIFSNSLGTNYTMWQAQYQALQQDYFIVCYDTRGHGASSAPQGSYSLSQLGQDVIALLDHLQLKKVFFCGISMGGLTGQWLARHYPERFYHLMLCNTAAKIGQQQAWLERAALVREQGLAPIAATAASRWFTASFIEKNAQLVQDLSAHLAAGSAEGYASCCEALAHADLRAELSKIQPPITIVAGQYDPITTVEDGMVMQEKIPHAQLLKIAASHISNIEQATAFTQMLRESFITA
;
A
#
# COMPACT_ATOMS: atom_id res chain seq x y z
N MET A 1 -4.64 -7.08 -19.93
CA MET A 1 -3.78 -6.59 -18.84
C MET A 1 -2.68 -7.61 -18.64
N PRO A 2 -1.42 -7.22 -18.48
CA PRO A 2 -0.34 -8.17 -18.27
C PRO A 2 -0.49 -8.87 -16.92
N ILE A 3 -0.18 -10.17 -16.90
CA ILE A 3 -0.24 -11.03 -15.71
C ILE A 3 1.12 -11.71 -15.55
N LEU A 4 1.71 -11.57 -14.37
CA LEU A 4 2.85 -12.38 -13.98
C LEU A 4 2.35 -13.65 -13.30
N HIS A 5 2.75 -14.80 -13.82
CA HIS A 5 2.52 -16.09 -13.18
C HIS A 5 3.75 -16.46 -12.33
N CYS A 6 3.59 -16.53 -11.02
CA CYS A 6 4.65 -16.95 -10.10
C CYS A 6 4.07 -17.88 -9.03
N ALA A 7 4.67 -19.07 -8.89
CA ALA A 7 4.25 -20.11 -7.96
C ALA A 7 2.72 -20.34 -7.98
N ASP A 8 2.03 -19.94 -6.91
CA ASP A 8 0.59 -20.09 -6.70
C ASP A 8 -0.23 -18.87 -7.15
N LEU A 9 0.42 -17.82 -7.69
CA LEU A 9 -0.17 -16.50 -7.92
C LEU A 9 -0.15 -16.11 -9.39
N ALA A 10 -1.29 -15.62 -9.89
CA ALA A 10 -1.40 -14.82 -11.10
C ALA A 10 -1.54 -13.35 -10.68
N LEU A 11 -0.44 -12.59 -10.77
CA LEU A 11 -0.34 -11.20 -10.33
C LEU A 11 -0.65 -10.25 -11.49
N ASN A 12 -1.73 -9.48 -11.37
CA ASN A 12 -2.06 -8.42 -12.32
C ASN A 12 -1.18 -7.20 -12.06
N TYR A 13 -0.60 -6.65 -13.12
CA TYR A 13 0.16 -5.40 -13.03
C TYR A 13 -0.07 -4.51 -14.25
N GLN A 14 0.28 -3.24 -14.12
CA GLN A 14 0.25 -2.24 -15.18
C GLN A 14 1.53 -1.43 -15.13
N THR A 15 2.01 -1.02 -16.30
CA THR A 15 3.16 -0.12 -16.41
C THR A 15 2.79 1.12 -17.21
N PHE A 16 3.33 2.27 -16.82
CA PHE A 16 3.12 3.55 -17.49
C PHE A 16 4.46 4.27 -17.64
N GLY A 17 4.60 5.07 -18.70
CA GLY A 17 5.82 5.82 -18.98
C GLY A 17 6.89 5.01 -19.72
N ASP A 18 8.09 5.58 -19.79
CA ASP A 18 9.23 5.04 -20.54
C ASP A 18 10.07 4.13 -19.63
N ALA A 19 10.27 2.87 -20.03
CA ALA A 19 11.04 1.87 -19.29
C ALA A 19 12.54 2.21 -19.13
N THR A 20 13.05 3.20 -19.83
CA THR A 20 14.44 3.68 -19.66
C THR A 20 14.60 4.65 -18.50
N LYS A 21 13.51 5.16 -17.95
CA LYS A 21 13.50 6.09 -16.82
C LYS A 21 13.60 5.37 -15.46
N PRO A 22 13.98 6.07 -14.38
CA PRO A 22 13.92 5.52 -13.04
C PRO A 22 12.53 4.99 -12.71
N ALA A 23 12.45 3.79 -12.11
CA ALA A 23 11.17 3.13 -11.86
C ALA A 23 10.63 3.46 -10.47
N ILE A 24 9.29 3.64 -10.38
CA ILE A 24 8.53 3.69 -9.14
C ILE A 24 7.56 2.52 -9.11
N ILE A 25 7.55 1.75 -8.03
CA ILE A 25 6.50 0.75 -7.78
C ILE A 25 5.55 1.23 -6.68
N PHE A 26 4.23 1.08 -6.93
CA PHE A 26 3.16 1.45 -6.00
C PHE A 26 2.50 0.22 -5.39
N SER A 27 2.34 0.23 -4.05
CA SER A 27 1.73 -0.86 -3.27
C SER A 27 0.49 -0.41 -2.52
N ASN A 28 -0.61 -1.15 -2.70
CA ASN A 28 -1.96 -0.75 -2.36
C ASN A 28 -2.30 -0.91 -0.87
N SER A 29 -3.32 -0.17 -0.42
CA SER A 29 -4.01 -0.44 0.84
C SER A 29 -4.87 -1.71 0.75
N LEU A 30 -5.17 -2.33 1.90
CA LEU A 30 -6.11 -3.44 2.00
C LEU A 30 -7.49 -3.05 1.45
N GLY A 31 -8.04 -3.89 0.59
CA GLY A 31 -9.37 -3.68 -0.02
C GLY A 31 -9.38 -2.71 -1.20
N THR A 32 -8.22 -2.27 -1.68
CA THR A 32 -8.08 -1.43 -2.88
C THR A 32 -7.37 -2.18 -4.00
N ASN A 33 -7.33 -1.61 -5.19
CA ASN A 33 -6.59 -2.10 -6.34
C ASN A 33 -5.66 -1.02 -6.90
N TYR A 34 -4.90 -1.33 -7.95
CA TYR A 34 -3.90 -0.42 -8.51
C TYR A 34 -4.48 0.93 -8.98
N THR A 35 -5.79 1.01 -9.29
CA THR A 35 -6.41 2.25 -9.77
C THR A 35 -6.45 3.35 -8.71
N MET A 36 -6.25 3.00 -7.43
CA MET A 36 -6.11 3.99 -6.37
C MET A 36 -4.96 4.98 -6.63
N TRP A 37 -3.99 4.61 -7.47
CA TRP A 37 -2.82 5.40 -7.82
C TRP A 37 -3.00 6.24 -9.09
N GLN A 38 -4.24 6.34 -9.63
CA GLN A 38 -4.50 6.98 -10.93
C GLN A 38 -3.93 8.38 -11.04
N ALA A 39 -4.13 9.23 -10.04
CA ALA A 39 -3.61 10.58 -10.05
C ALA A 39 -2.07 10.61 -10.09
N GLN A 40 -1.41 9.70 -9.36
CA GLN A 40 0.03 9.63 -9.27
C GLN A 40 0.64 9.10 -10.57
N TYR A 41 0.14 7.97 -11.13
CA TYR A 41 0.74 7.44 -12.35
C TYR A 41 0.52 8.37 -13.53
N GLN A 42 -0.63 9.06 -13.64
CA GLN A 42 -0.86 10.05 -14.68
C GLN A 42 0.07 11.26 -14.58
N ALA A 43 0.33 11.74 -13.36
CA ALA A 43 1.18 12.90 -13.14
C ALA A 43 2.68 12.60 -13.27
N LEU A 44 3.11 11.36 -13.01
CA LEU A 44 4.53 11.00 -12.90
C LEU A 44 5.08 10.25 -14.11
N GLN A 45 4.23 9.68 -15.00
CA GLN A 45 4.64 8.85 -16.12
C GLN A 45 5.56 9.53 -17.15
N GLN A 46 5.61 10.87 -17.15
CA GLN A 46 6.53 11.61 -18.02
C GLN A 46 7.97 11.60 -17.48
N ASP A 47 8.14 11.41 -16.17
CA ASP A 47 9.43 11.52 -15.48
C ASP A 47 9.94 10.16 -15.03
N TYR A 48 9.05 9.19 -14.80
CA TYR A 48 9.34 7.88 -14.24
C TYR A 48 8.70 6.74 -15.05
N PHE A 49 9.30 5.56 -14.95
CA PHE A 49 8.64 4.30 -15.30
C PHE A 49 7.81 3.82 -14.11
N ILE A 50 6.50 3.82 -14.26
CA ILE A 50 5.57 3.51 -13.17
C ILE A 50 5.15 2.05 -13.24
N VAL A 51 5.24 1.34 -12.13
CA VAL A 51 4.73 -0.03 -11.94
C VAL A 51 3.63 0.00 -10.89
N CYS A 52 2.43 -0.38 -11.27
CA CYS A 52 1.31 -0.59 -10.37
C CYS A 52 0.90 -2.06 -10.43
N TYR A 53 0.46 -2.64 -9.33
CA TYR A 53 0.00 -4.02 -9.29
C TYR A 53 -1.19 -4.18 -8.34
N ASP A 54 -1.97 -5.21 -8.55
CA ASP A 54 -2.97 -5.64 -7.58
C ASP A 54 -2.34 -6.64 -6.62
N THR A 55 -2.35 -6.32 -5.34
CA THR A 55 -1.88 -7.25 -4.30
C THR A 55 -2.60 -8.59 -4.43
N ARG A 56 -1.93 -9.71 -4.13
CA ARG A 56 -2.58 -11.04 -4.08
C ARG A 56 -3.94 -10.97 -3.38
N GLY A 57 -4.95 -11.58 -3.96
CA GLY A 57 -6.32 -11.56 -3.42
C GLY A 57 -7.09 -10.26 -3.67
N HIS A 58 -6.53 -9.30 -4.45
CA HIS A 58 -7.18 -8.03 -4.76
C HIS A 58 -7.25 -7.79 -6.27
N GLY A 59 -8.18 -6.93 -6.68
CA GLY A 59 -8.35 -6.50 -8.07
C GLY A 59 -8.46 -7.66 -9.04
N ALA A 60 -7.62 -7.69 -10.07
CA ALA A 60 -7.55 -8.77 -11.05
C ALA A 60 -6.46 -9.82 -10.76
N SER A 61 -5.75 -9.70 -9.64
CA SER A 61 -4.84 -10.76 -9.17
C SER A 61 -5.62 -11.94 -8.60
N SER A 62 -5.07 -13.15 -8.76
CA SER A 62 -5.70 -14.34 -8.18
C SER A 62 -5.70 -14.29 -6.65
N ALA A 63 -6.62 -15.03 -6.04
CA ALA A 63 -6.75 -15.18 -4.60
C ALA A 63 -6.47 -16.64 -4.19
N PRO A 64 -5.19 -17.05 -4.06
CA PRO A 64 -4.85 -18.38 -3.56
C PRO A 64 -5.51 -18.64 -2.20
N GLN A 65 -5.90 -19.88 -1.97
CA GLN A 65 -6.51 -20.30 -0.70
C GLN A 65 -5.48 -20.31 0.43
N GLY A 66 -5.92 -19.99 1.64
CA GLY A 66 -5.13 -20.04 2.87
C GLY A 66 -4.61 -18.70 3.33
N SER A 67 -4.07 -18.69 4.54
CA SER A 67 -3.52 -17.48 5.16
C SER A 67 -2.32 -16.94 4.39
N TYR A 68 -2.29 -15.62 4.17
CA TYR A 68 -1.09 -14.96 3.63
C TYR A 68 -0.19 -14.47 4.77
N SER A 69 1.05 -14.17 4.40
CA SER A 69 2.04 -13.57 5.30
C SER A 69 2.63 -12.30 4.69
N LEU A 70 3.14 -11.42 5.54
CA LEU A 70 3.82 -10.21 5.07
C LEU A 70 5.03 -10.53 4.17
N SER A 71 5.72 -11.65 4.44
CA SER A 71 6.81 -12.12 3.59
C SER A 71 6.34 -12.50 2.18
N GLN A 72 5.18 -13.14 2.03
CA GLN A 72 4.61 -13.43 0.71
C GLN A 72 4.25 -12.14 -0.05
N LEU A 73 3.62 -11.15 0.65
CA LEU A 73 3.33 -9.86 0.03
C LEU A 73 4.60 -9.15 -0.47
N GLY A 74 5.68 -9.21 0.29
CA GLY A 74 6.97 -8.64 -0.11
C GLY A 74 7.63 -9.43 -1.24
N GLN A 75 7.59 -10.77 -1.20
CA GLN A 75 8.16 -11.63 -2.25
C GLN A 75 7.44 -11.46 -3.59
N ASP A 76 6.13 -11.20 -3.60
CA ASP A 76 5.38 -10.87 -4.84
C ASP A 76 5.93 -9.62 -5.51
N VAL A 77 6.27 -8.60 -4.72
CA VAL A 77 6.90 -7.37 -5.23
C VAL A 77 8.27 -7.70 -5.84
N ILE A 78 9.10 -8.47 -5.15
CA ILE A 78 10.43 -8.86 -5.66
C ILE A 78 10.28 -9.67 -6.95
N ALA A 79 9.37 -10.64 -7.01
CA ALA A 79 9.10 -11.41 -8.23
C ALA A 79 8.67 -10.52 -9.41
N LEU A 80 7.85 -9.50 -9.15
CA LEU A 80 7.45 -8.52 -10.17
C LEU A 80 8.64 -7.67 -10.64
N LEU A 81 9.48 -7.19 -9.72
CA LEU A 81 10.69 -6.44 -10.07
C LEU A 81 11.66 -7.29 -10.91
N ASP A 82 11.84 -8.56 -10.56
CA ASP A 82 12.71 -9.48 -11.28
C ASP A 82 12.15 -9.80 -12.69
N HIS A 83 10.84 -10.03 -12.79
CA HIS A 83 10.16 -10.22 -14.08
C HIS A 83 10.34 -9.02 -15.02
N LEU A 84 10.26 -7.81 -14.49
CA LEU A 84 10.45 -6.56 -15.23
C LEU A 84 11.94 -6.18 -15.38
N GLN A 85 12.87 -6.99 -14.88
CA GLN A 85 14.32 -6.75 -14.89
C GLN A 85 14.74 -5.43 -14.21
N LEU A 86 13.95 -4.98 -13.23
CA LEU A 86 14.20 -3.77 -12.47
C LEU A 86 15.10 -4.07 -11.27
N LYS A 87 16.38 -3.72 -11.38
CA LYS A 87 17.39 -4.00 -10.33
C LYS A 87 17.15 -3.19 -9.07
N LYS A 88 16.82 -1.90 -9.23
CA LYS A 88 16.63 -0.97 -8.12
C LYS A 88 15.57 0.07 -8.49
N VAL A 89 14.64 0.36 -7.58
CA VAL A 89 13.47 1.20 -7.83
C VAL A 89 13.20 2.14 -6.65
N PHE A 90 12.35 3.14 -6.87
CA PHE A 90 11.63 3.84 -5.83
C PHE A 90 10.37 3.04 -5.45
N PHE A 91 9.96 3.11 -4.20
CA PHE A 91 8.77 2.42 -3.70
C PHE A 91 7.85 3.40 -2.99
N CYS A 92 6.55 3.30 -3.22
CA CYS A 92 5.54 3.99 -2.42
C CYS A 92 4.42 3.03 -2.05
N GLY A 93 4.08 2.95 -0.78
CA GLY A 93 3.00 2.08 -0.30
C GLY A 93 2.16 2.72 0.78
N ILE A 94 0.84 2.46 0.73
CA ILE A 94 -0.13 2.94 1.73
C ILE A 94 -0.61 1.78 2.59
N SER A 95 -0.69 1.99 3.92
CA SER A 95 -1.28 1.05 4.88
C SER A 95 -0.60 -0.33 4.82
N MET A 96 -1.31 -1.38 4.42
CA MET A 96 -0.73 -2.70 4.15
C MET A 96 0.43 -2.62 3.16
N GLY A 97 0.32 -1.81 2.10
CA GLY A 97 1.42 -1.56 1.17
C GLY A 97 2.62 -0.88 1.83
N GLY A 98 2.39 0.04 2.76
CA GLY A 98 3.45 0.67 3.55
C GLY A 98 4.14 -0.32 4.50
N LEU A 99 3.37 -1.22 5.11
CA LEU A 99 3.92 -2.30 5.94
C LEU A 99 4.73 -3.31 5.10
N THR A 100 4.26 -3.62 3.88
CA THR A 100 5.02 -4.40 2.89
C THR A 100 6.33 -3.70 2.52
N GLY A 101 6.31 -2.37 2.36
CA GLY A 101 7.51 -1.56 2.11
C GLY A 101 8.52 -1.62 3.25
N GLN A 102 8.08 -1.61 4.50
CA GLN A 102 8.97 -1.79 5.66
C GLN A 102 9.66 -3.17 5.62
N TRP A 103 8.91 -4.23 5.33
CA TRP A 103 9.47 -5.57 5.19
C TRP A 103 10.48 -5.64 4.05
N LEU A 104 10.17 -5.05 2.90
CA LEU A 104 11.06 -4.97 1.75
C LEU A 104 12.34 -4.20 2.07
N ALA A 105 12.24 -3.04 2.71
CA ALA A 105 13.38 -2.22 3.11
C ALA A 105 14.30 -2.95 4.09
N ARG A 106 13.75 -3.87 4.90
CA ARG A 106 14.50 -4.68 5.85
C ARG A 106 15.20 -5.88 5.21
N HIS A 107 14.53 -6.56 4.27
CA HIS A 107 15.01 -7.84 3.72
C HIS A 107 15.70 -7.73 2.36
N TYR A 108 15.43 -6.66 1.60
CA TYR A 108 15.96 -6.39 0.25
C TYR A 108 16.42 -4.93 0.11
N PRO A 109 17.23 -4.39 1.04
CA PRO A 109 17.59 -2.97 1.06
C PRO A 109 18.25 -2.50 -0.24
N GLU A 110 18.99 -3.37 -0.93
CA GLU A 110 19.71 -3.07 -2.17
C GLU A 110 18.77 -2.81 -3.35
N ARG A 111 17.50 -3.25 -3.27
CA ARG A 111 16.51 -3.12 -4.34
C ARG A 111 15.83 -1.75 -4.39
N PHE A 112 16.09 -0.88 -3.39
CA PHE A 112 15.37 0.39 -3.27
C PHE A 112 16.31 1.57 -3.16
N TYR A 113 16.06 2.61 -3.99
CA TYR A 113 16.72 3.91 -3.85
C TYR A 113 16.17 4.67 -2.65
N HIS A 114 14.84 4.68 -2.50
CA HIS A 114 14.11 5.37 -1.44
C HIS A 114 12.72 4.75 -1.33
N LEU A 115 12.17 4.65 -0.12
CA LEU A 115 10.80 4.20 0.08
C LEU A 115 9.97 5.30 0.76
N MET A 116 8.76 5.52 0.25
CA MET A 116 7.76 6.38 0.85
C MET A 116 6.68 5.51 1.48
N LEU A 117 6.62 5.51 2.82
CA LEU A 117 5.75 4.67 3.64
C LEU A 117 4.61 5.54 4.17
N CYS A 118 3.41 5.35 3.62
CA CYS A 118 2.31 6.27 3.81
C CYS A 118 1.19 5.64 4.63
N ASN A 119 0.60 6.41 5.55
CA ASN A 119 -0.58 5.99 6.32
C ASN A 119 -0.44 4.54 6.81
N THR A 120 0.66 4.25 7.49
CA THR A 120 1.06 2.91 7.94
C THR A 120 1.69 2.94 9.32
N ALA A 121 1.89 1.77 9.89
CA ALA A 121 2.56 1.58 11.17
C ALA A 121 3.45 0.33 11.10
N ALA A 122 4.38 0.17 12.04
CA ALA A 122 5.18 -1.06 12.16
C ALA A 122 4.35 -2.27 12.62
N LYS A 123 3.19 -2.01 13.22
CA LYS A 123 2.12 -2.96 13.53
C LYS A 123 0.79 -2.24 13.37
N ILE A 124 -0.05 -2.71 12.46
CA ILE A 124 -1.36 -2.10 12.20
C ILE A 124 -2.44 -2.83 13.01
N GLY A 125 -3.06 -2.12 13.94
CA GLY A 125 -4.16 -2.66 14.75
C GLY A 125 -3.77 -3.82 15.68
N GLN A 126 -4.76 -4.61 16.08
CA GLN A 126 -4.60 -5.73 17.02
C GLN A 126 -4.84 -7.06 16.32
N GLN A 127 -4.04 -8.07 16.67
CA GLN A 127 -4.11 -9.41 16.08
C GLN A 127 -5.53 -9.98 16.09
N GLN A 128 -6.16 -9.97 17.26
CA GLN A 128 -7.49 -10.55 17.42
C GLN A 128 -8.54 -9.87 16.53
N ALA A 129 -8.52 -8.55 16.44
CA ALA A 129 -9.45 -7.80 15.60
C ALA A 129 -9.29 -8.11 14.10
N TRP A 130 -8.07 -8.37 13.65
CA TRP A 130 -7.81 -8.79 12.26
C TRP A 130 -8.30 -10.22 12.00
N LEU A 131 -8.11 -11.15 12.94
CA LEU A 131 -8.60 -12.52 12.81
C LEU A 131 -10.14 -12.58 12.83
N GLU A 132 -10.78 -11.80 13.69
CA GLU A 132 -12.24 -11.67 13.72
C GLU A 132 -12.77 -11.09 12.41
N ARG A 133 -12.09 -10.07 11.86
CA ARG A 133 -12.45 -9.50 10.55
C ARG A 133 -12.28 -10.52 9.42
N ALA A 134 -11.23 -11.33 9.43
CA ALA A 134 -11.03 -12.39 8.45
C ALA A 134 -12.16 -13.43 8.51
N ALA A 135 -12.54 -13.87 9.72
CA ALA A 135 -13.66 -14.78 9.91
C ALA A 135 -14.98 -14.19 9.42
N LEU A 136 -15.30 -12.94 9.81
CA LEU A 136 -16.49 -12.23 9.37
C LEU A 136 -16.59 -12.15 7.84
N VAL A 137 -15.48 -11.80 7.18
CA VAL A 137 -15.45 -11.64 5.72
C VAL A 137 -15.63 -12.98 5.01
N ARG A 138 -15.07 -14.08 5.52
CA ARG A 138 -15.29 -15.43 4.96
C ARG A 138 -16.76 -15.86 5.12
N GLU A 139 -17.40 -15.49 6.22
CA GLU A 139 -18.80 -15.84 6.49
C GLU A 139 -19.80 -14.97 5.72
N GLN A 140 -19.58 -13.64 5.68
CA GLN A 140 -20.58 -12.66 5.22
C GLN A 140 -20.18 -11.91 3.95
N GLY A 141 -18.98 -12.18 3.41
CA GLY A 141 -18.43 -11.42 2.28
C GLY A 141 -17.97 -10.01 2.65
N LEU A 142 -17.69 -9.20 1.66
CA LEU A 142 -17.10 -7.86 1.83
C LEU A 142 -18.13 -6.73 2.01
N ALA A 143 -19.42 -6.98 1.81
CA ALA A 143 -20.45 -5.94 1.89
C ALA A 143 -20.49 -5.21 3.25
N PRO A 144 -20.39 -5.88 4.44
CA PRO A 144 -20.35 -5.19 5.73
C PRO A 144 -19.09 -4.30 5.88
N ILE A 145 -17.97 -4.73 5.32
CA ILE A 145 -16.71 -3.96 5.36
C ILE A 145 -16.80 -2.74 4.45
N ALA A 146 -17.34 -2.89 3.25
CA ALA A 146 -17.52 -1.83 2.27
C ALA A 146 -18.46 -0.73 2.77
N ALA A 147 -19.56 -1.12 3.46
CA ALA A 147 -20.53 -0.18 4.01
C ALA A 147 -19.92 0.84 5.00
N THR A 148 -18.80 0.51 5.63
CA THR A 148 -18.10 1.38 6.59
C THR A 148 -16.75 1.88 6.10
N ALA A 149 -16.34 1.56 4.87
CA ALA A 149 -15.02 1.88 4.35
C ALA A 149 -14.80 3.40 4.20
N ALA A 150 -15.79 4.11 3.67
CA ALA A 150 -15.70 5.54 3.39
C ALA A 150 -15.20 6.37 4.57
N SER A 151 -15.80 6.21 5.75
CA SER A 151 -15.45 6.96 6.97
C SER A 151 -14.09 6.58 7.57
N ARG A 152 -13.57 5.40 7.21
CA ARG A 152 -12.20 5.01 7.58
C ARG A 152 -11.16 5.53 6.59
N TRP A 153 -11.54 5.70 5.32
CA TRP A 153 -10.63 6.07 4.24
C TRP A 153 -10.47 7.57 4.08
N PHE A 154 -11.56 8.33 4.27
CA PHE A 154 -11.63 9.74 3.92
C PHE A 154 -12.25 10.59 5.03
N THR A 155 -11.92 11.88 5.03
CA THR A 155 -12.60 12.85 5.89
C THR A 155 -14.06 13.06 5.43
N ALA A 156 -14.94 13.47 6.35
CA ALA A 156 -16.34 13.74 6.05
C ALA A 156 -16.48 14.79 4.93
N SER A 157 -15.65 15.85 4.95
CA SER A 157 -15.64 16.90 3.92
C SER A 157 -15.27 16.36 2.54
N PHE A 158 -14.33 15.39 2.45
CA PHE A 158 -13.97 14.76 1.18
C PHE A 158 -15.12 13.89 0.67
N ILE A 159 -15.73 13.08 1.54
CA ILE A 159 -16.86 12.20 1.20
C ILE A 159 -18.02 13.02 0.61
N GLU A 160 -18.38 14.14 1.25
CA GLU A 160 -19.45 15.01 0.78
C GLU A 160 -19.18 15.58 -0.63
N LYS A 161 -17.95 16.05 -0.87
CA LYS A 161 -17.56 16.66 -2.15
C LYS A 161 -17.31 15.65 -3.28
N ASN A 162 -17.02 14.40 -2.95
CA ASN A 162 -16.60 13.36 -3.91
C ASN A 162 -17.44 12.08 -3.77
N ALA A 163 -18.73 12.22 -3.51
CA ALA A 163 -19.63 11.11 -3.17
C ALA A 163 -19.59 9.96 -4.20
N GLN A 164 -19.58 10.27 -5.50
CA GLN A 164 -19.53 9.26 -6.56
C GLN A 164 -18.22 8.46 -6.51
N LEU A 165 -17.07 9.13 -6.41
CA LEU A 165 -15.76 8.48 -6.31
C LEU A 165 -15.70 7.54 -5.09
N VAL A 166 -16.17 8.01 -3.94
CA VAL A 166 -16.19 7.22 -2.70
C VAL A 166 -17.13 6.02 -2.82
N GLN A 167 -18.27 6.17 -3.48
CA GLN A 167 -19.21 5.08 -3.77
C GLN A 167 -18.56 4.05 -4.69
N ASP A 168 -17.87 4.46 -5.75
CA ASP A 168 -17.20 3.57 -6.69
C ASP A 168 -16.09 2.77 -6.00
N LEU A 169 -15.29 3.41 -5.14
CA LEU A 169 -14.25 2.73 -4.35
C LEU A 169 -14.86 1.70 -3.37
N SER A 170 -15.95 2.05 -2.71
CA SER A 170 -16.67 1.13 -1.81
C SER A 170 -17.29 -0.04 -2.59
N ALA A 171 -17.83 0.21 -3.78
CA ALA A 171 -18.36 -0.83 -4.66
C ALA A 171 -17.26 -1.78 -5.16
N HIS A 172 -16.09 -1.27 -5.52
CA HIS A 172 -14.93 -2.10 -5.87
C HIS A 172 -14.50 -3.00 -4.71
N LEU A 173 -14.47 -2.48 -3.48
CA LEU A 173 -14.20 -3.29 -2.30
C LEU A 173 -15.27 -4.38 -2.12
N ALA A 174 -16.57 -4.04 -2.23
CA ALA A 174 -17.66 -5.00 -2.06
C ALA A 174 -17.62 -6.14 -3.08
N ALA A 175 -17.16 -5.85 -4.31
CA ALA A 175 -17.03 -6.82 -5.40
C ALA A 175 -15.74 -7.65 -5.34
N GLY A 176 -14.84 -7.38 -4.39
CA GLY A 176 -13.54 -8.05 -4.27
C GLY A 176 -13.63 -9.50 -3.79
N SER A 177 -12.49 -10.16 -3.72
CA SER A 177 -12.37 -11.52 -3.18
C SER A 177 -12.47 -11.52 -1.65
N ALA A 178 -13.50 -12.15 -1.10
CA ALA A 178 -13.64 -12.34 0.34
C ALA A 178 -12.44 -13.13 0.93
N GLU A 179 -12.04 -14.23 0.25
CA GLU A 179 -10.89 -15.03 0.67
C GLU A 179 -9.59 -14.22 0.60
N GLY A 180 -9.33 -13.52 -0.49
CA GLY A 180 -8.12 -12.70 -0.62
C GLY A 180 -8.02 -11.60 0.43
N TYR A 181 -9.12 -10.92 0.70
CA TYR A 181 -9.19 -9.91 1.76
C TYR A 181 -8.95 -10.52 3.15
N ALA A 182 -9.63 -11.64 3.46
CA ALA A 182 -9.49 -12.33 4.74
C ALA A 182 -8.04 -12.83 4.96
N SER A 183 -7.42 -13.41 3.94
CA SER A 183 -6.03 -13.87 3.98
C SER A 183 -5.03 -12.73 4.18
N CYS A 184 -5.30 -11.55 3.63
CA CYS A 184 -4.53 -10.34 3.91
C CYS A 184 -4.77 -9.81 5.34
N CYS A 185 -5.99 -9.93 5.90
CA CYS A 185 -6.22 -9.64 7.32
C CYS A 185 -5.38 -10.54 8.23
N GLU A 186 -5.22 -11.81 7.88
CA GLU A 186 -4.36 -12.74 8.63
C GLU A 186 -2.87 -12.35 8.50
N ALA A 187 -2.42 -11.89 7.32
CA ALA A 187 -1.08 -11.33 7.18
C ALA A 187 -0.86 -10.12 8.12
N LEU A 188 -1.84 -9.21 8.21
CA LEU A 188 -1.79 -8.08 9.13
C LEU A 188 -1.86 -8.49 10.60
N ALA A 189 -2.64 -9.52 10.93
CA ALA A 189 -2.75 -10.06 12.29
C ALA A 189 -1.40 -10.51 12.85
N HIS A 190 -0.55 -11.08 12.00
CA HIS A 190 0.75 -11.65 12.38
C HIS A 190 1.93 -10.71 12.08
N ALA A 191 1.71 -9.60 11.40
CA ALA A 191 2.78 -8.66 11.08
C ALA A 191 3.11 -7.76 12.28
N ASP A 192 4.37 -7.81 12.72
CA ASP A 192 4.91 -6.92 13.75
C ASP A 192 6.38 -6.62 13.45
N LEU A 193 6.66 -5.45 12.89
CA LEU A 193 8.01 -5.03 12.50
C LEU A 193 8.66 -4.07 13.51
N ARG A 194 8.06 -3.86 14.70
CA ARG A 194 8.55 -2.90 15.69
C ARG A 194 9.99 -3.16 16.15
N ALA A 195 10.39 -4.44 16.22
CA ALA A 195 11.75 -4.84 16.55
C ALA A 195 12.74 -4.78 15.36
N GLU A 196 12.22 -4.58 14.14
CA GLU A 196 13.01 -4.58 12.92
C GLU A 196 13.31 -3.16 12.37
N LEU A 197 12.59 -2.14 12.86
CA LEU A 197 12.66 -0.77 12.33
C LEU A 197 14.09 -0.21 12.32
N SER A 198 14.87 -0.43 13.39
CA SER A 198 16.26 0.06 13.50
C SER A 198 17.24 -0.59 12.52
N LYS A 199 16.82 -1.67 11.86
CA LYS A 199 17.64 -2.41 10.88
C LYS A 199 17.32 -2.01 9.43
N ILE A 200 16.37 -1.12 9.21
CA ILE A 200 16.04 -0.57 7.89
C ILE A 200 17.18 0.35 7.44
N GLN A 201 17.71 0.12 6.24
CA GLN A 201 18.89 0.82 5.72
C GLN A 201 18.56 1.88 4.64
N PRO A 202 17.66 1.61 3.67
CA PRO A 202 17.37 2.59 2.63
C PRO A 202 16.78 3.87 3.20
N PRO A 203 16.93 5.01 2.51
CA PRO A 203 16.25 6.25 2.85
C PRO A 203 14.73 6.06 2.91
N ILE A 204 14.09 6.59 3.94
CA ILE A 204 12.66 6.48 4.18
C ILE A 204 12.03 7.85 4.34
N THR A 205 10.96 8.12 3.59
CA THR A 205 9.99 9.17 3.89
C THR A 205 8.72 8.52 4.43
N ILE A 206 8.29 8.93 5.61
CA ILE A 206 7.02 8.53 6.22
C ILE A 206 6.00 9.63 5.93
N VAL A 207 4.81 9.28 5.46
CA VAL A 207 3.71 10.22 5.30
C VAL A 207 2.56 9.80 6.20
N ALA A 208 2.17 10.69 7.11
CA ALA A 208 1.07 10.46 8.06
C ALA A 208 -0.10 11.39 7.76
N GLY A 209 -1.30 10.83 7.58
CA GLY A 209 -2.53 11.59 7.49
C GLY A 209 -2.92 12.18 8.84
N GLN A 210 -3.16 13.49 8.89
CA GLN A 210 -3.50 14.18 10.15
C GLN A 210 -4.85 13.75 10.73
N TYR A 211 -5.73 13.20 9.89
CA TYR A 211 -7.08 12.75 10.26
C TYR A 211 -7.26 11.23 10.10
N ASP A 212 -6.15 10.49 9.99
CA ASP A 212 -6.18 9.04 9.83
C ASP A 212 -6.58 8.35 11.16
N PRO A 213 -7.75 7.67 11.21
CA PRO A 213 -8.18 6.98 12.41
C PRO A 213 -7.60 5.58 12.57
N ILE A 214 -6.84 5.08 11.58
CA ILE A 214 -6.33 3.70 11.52
C ILE A 214 -4.86 3.65 11.86
N THR A 215 -4.06 4.50 11.22
CA THR A 215 -2.61 4.64 11.43
C THR A 215 -2.30 6.10 11.67
N THR A 216 -2.09 6.43 12.93
CA THR A 216 -2.06 7.81 13.41
C THR A 216 -0.73 8.51 13.11
N VAL A 217 -0.69 9.82 13.32
CA VAL A 217 0.56 10.59 13.29
C VAL A 217 1.57 10.04 14.30
N GLU A 218 1.09 9.59 15.46
CA GLU A 218 1.91 9.00 16.52
C GLU A 218 2.59 7.71 16.06
N ASP A 219 1.89 6.87 15.27
CA ASP A 219 2.52 5.69 14.65
C ASP A 219 3.65 6.10 13.70
N GLY A 220 3.45 7.16 12.93
CA GLY A 220 4.48 7.75 12.07
C GLY A 220 5.68 8.28 12.87
N MET A 221 5.45 8.94 14.00
CA MET A 221 6.50 9.43 14.89
C MET A 221 7.32 8.29 15.51
N VAL A 222 6.66 7.19 15.91
CA VAL A 222 7.35 5.98 16.41
C VAL A 222 8.25 5.37 15.34
N MET A 223 7.77 5.31 14.09
CA MET A 223 8.61 4.83 12.98
C MET A 223 9.78 5.77 12.72
N GLN A 224 9.55 7.09 12.69
CA GLN A 224 10.62 8.09 12.51
C GLN A 224 11.71 7.99 13.58
N GLU A 225 11.31 7.82 14.84
CA GLU A 225 12.26 7.69 15.96
C GLU A 225 13.18 6.47 15.81
N LYS A 226 12.64 5.36 15.28
CA LYS A 226 13.33 4.07 15.24
C LYS A 226 14.03 3.75 13.94
N ILE A 227 13.59 4.32 12.81
CA ILE A 227 14.24 4.10 11.51
C ILE A 227 15.34 5.15 11.32
N PRO A 228 16.61 4.74 11.14
CA PRO A 228 17.70 5.69 10.93
C PRO A 228 17.42 6.61 9.74
N HIS A 229 17.58 7.92 9.96
CA HIS A 229 17.43 8.96 8.93
C HIS A 229 16.04 9.06 8.27
N ALA A 230 14.99 8.47 8.85
CA ALA A 230 13.64 8.62 8.34
C ALA A 230 13.13 10.06 8.51
N GLN A 231 12.45 10.56 7.48
CA GLN A 231 11.74 11.84 7.53
C GLN A 231 10.25 11.60 7.69
N LEU A 232 9.59 12.39 8.53
CA LEU A 232 8.13 12.37 8.71
C LEU A 232 7.51 13.62 8.10
N LEU A 233 6.63 13.42 7.14
CA LEU A 233 5.77 14.44 6.56
C LEU A 233 4.33 14.22 7.02
N LYS A 234 3.60 15.31 7.25
CA LYS A 234 2.18 15.27 7.61
C LYS A 234 1.35 15.84 6.48
N ILE A 235 0.23 15.18 6.17
CA ILE A 235 -0.69 15.61 5.12
C ILE A 235 -2.09 15.77 5.70
N ALA A 236 -2.82 16.82 5.30
CA ALA A 236 -4.17 17.12 5.79
C ALA A 236 -5.21 16.18 5.12
N ALA A 237 -5.11 14.89 5.39
CA ALA A 237 -5.94 13.83 4.83
C ALA A 237 -6.21 12.75 5.89
N SER A 238 -7.17 11.87 5.59
CA SER A 238 -7.40 10.62 6.30
C SER A 238 -6.53 9.49 5.73
N HIS A 239 -7.00 8.24 5.75
CA HIS A 239 -6.20 7.03 5.51
C HIS A 239 -5.75 6.85 4.05
N ILE A 240 -6.58 7.19 3.06
CA ILE A 240 -6.21 7.08 1.63
C ILE A 240 -5.78 8.47 1.12
N SER A 241 -4.68 8.96 1.69
CA SER A 241 -4.20 10.33 1.50
C SER A 241 -3.80 10.66 0.07
N ASN A 242 -3.36 9.67 -0.72
CA ASN A 242 -3.01 9.83 -2.13
C ASN A 242 -4.22 10.16 -3.02
N ILE A 243 -5.42 9.77 -2.63
CA ILE A 243 -6.67 10.13 -3.31
C ILE A 243 -7.20 11.46 -2.74
N GLU A 244 -7.26 11.57 -1.41
CA GLU A 244 -7.85 12.72 -0.73
C GLU A 244 -7.09 14.03 -1.00
N GLN A 245 -5.77 13.97 -1.06
CA GLN A 245 -4.88 15.10 -1.31
C GLN A 245 -3.93 14.82 -2.49
N ALA A 246 -4.49 14.40 -3.62
CA ALA A 246 -3.75 13.85 -4.75
C ALA A 246 -2.59 14.75 -5.23
N THR A 247 -2.81 16.06 -5.33
CA THR A 247 -1.79 17.02 -5.78
C THR A 247 -0.66 17.16 -4.77
N ALA A 248 -0.98 17.36 -3.49
CA ALA A 248 0.01 17.50 -2.43
C ALA A 248 0.81 16.20 -2.24
N PHE A 249 0.13 15.06 -2.28
CA PHE A 249 0.77 13.75 -2.18
C PHE A 249 1.75 13.51 -3.34
N THR A 250 1.34 13.83 -4.58
CA THR A 250 2.20 13.71 -5.76
C THR A 250 3.42 14.62 -5.67
N GLN A 251 3.26 15.83 -5.13
CA GLN A 251 4.37 16.73 -4.90
C GLN A 251 5.36 16.18 -3.86
N MET A 252 4.86 15.59 -2.76
CA MET A 252 5.72 14.92 -1.77
C MET A 252 6.51 13.75 -2.38
N LEU A 253 5.91 12.98 -3.31
CA LEU A 253 6.62 11.93 -4.07
C LEU A 253 7.77 12.51 -4.89
N ARG A 254 7.52 13.59 -5.66
CA ARG A 254 8.54 14.24 -6.46
C ARG A 254 9.71 14.72 -5.59
N GLU A 255 9.41 15.41 -4.49
CA GLU A 255 10.43 15.95 -3.58
C GLU A 255 11.24 14.85 -2.89
N SER A 256 10.58 13.75 -2.49
CA SER A 256 11.26 12.63 -1.83
C SER A 256 12.16 11.83 -2.78
N PHE A 257 11.81 11.73 -4.08
CA PHE A 257 12.52 10.87 -5.02
C PHE A 257 13.57 11.60 -5.88
N ILE A 258 13.59 12.93 -5.90
CA ILE A 258 14.64 13.72 -6.56
C ILE A 258 15.97 13.68 -5.80
N THR A 259 15.93 13.49 -4.49
CA THR A 259 17.11 13.55 -3.59
C THR A 259 17.81 12.21 -3.39
N ALA A 260 17.44 11.18 -4.14
CA ALA A 260 18.01 9.83 -4.01
C ALA A 260 19.16 9.56 -5.00
#